data_13fd42b640c79268a61ddfac92386a62
#
_entry.id   13fd42b640c79268a61ddfac92386a62
#
_cell.length_a   1.000
_cell.length_b   1.000
_cell.length_c   1.000
_cell.angle_alpha   90.00
_cell.angle_beta   90.00
_cell.angle_gamma   90.00
#
_symmetry.space_group_name_H-M   'P 1'
#
loop_
_entity.id
_entity.type
_entity.pdbx_description
1 polymer ?
#
loop_
_entity_poly.entity_id
_entity_poly.type
_entity_poly.pdbx_seq_one_letter_code
_entity_poly.pdbx_strand_id
1 'polypeptide(L)'
;MYARWLPLMANDPAYNPGFSLDPGAGFQLADPRASWRPLQSWRPLPSVIALPADIEGCGHYRVIQPLRALREAGMAEGVLFNGYLEISELARQDPDVVILQRQVGEARLEAMRRMKALSRALKVYELDDYLPNLPLKNAHREHMPKDILKTVRRGLGMVDRFVVSTPALAEAFAGLHSDIRVAENRLPPHWWEHLPARAERQGGKPRIGWAGGASHTGDLELIADVVKELAGEVEWVFMGMYPFALRQHIHQFQPGVPIDEYPAALAALDLDLALAPVEQNLFNECKSNLRLLEYGACGYPVIASDVRCYQGSLPVTLVKNRYRDWIGAIREHLADLDAARAKGAALREVVRRDWMLSGSNLDTWRAAWLPD
;
A
#
# COMPACT_ATOMS: atom_id res chain seq x y z
N MET A 1 -22.42 -17.10 -26.22
CA MET A 1 -21.81 -18.40 -25.88
C MET A 1 -21.65 -18.56 -24.37
N TYR A 2 -20.89 -17.76 -23.66
CA TYR A 2 -20.67 -17.92 -22.20
C TYR A 2 -21.94 -17.94 -21.36
N ALA A 3 -22.90 -17.04 -21.56
CA ALA A 3 -24.13 -16.99 -20.79
C ALA A 3 -24.92 -18.32 -20.77
N ARG A 4 -24.76 -19.15 -21.81
CA ARG A 4 -25.46 -20.44 -21.93
C ARG A 4 -24.60 -21.63 -21.49
N TRP A 5 -23.29 -21.60 -21.80
CA TRP A 5 -22.43 -22.77 -21.70
C TRP A 5 -21.38 -22.69 -20.59
N LEU A 6 -21.26 -21.52 -19.93
CA LEU A 6 -20.24 -21.32 -18.90
C LEU A 6 -20.23 -22.38 -17.78
N PRO A 7 -21.39 -22.83 -17.24
CA PRO A 7 -21.40 -23.88 -16.21
C PRO A 7 -20.81 -25.21 -16.71
N LEU A 8 -21.06 -25.58 -17.96
CA LEU A 8 -20.48 -26.79 -18.56
C LEU A 8 -19.00 -26.58 -18.92
N MET A 9 -18.62 -25.41 -19.43
CA MET A 9 -17.22 -25.10 -19.72
C MET A 9 -16.36 -25.09 -18.45
N ALA A 10 -16.92 -24.65 -17.33
CA ALA A 10 -16.23 -24.61 -16.04
C ALA A 10 -16.12 -25.98 -15.37
N ASN A 11 -17.11 -26.85 -15.56
CA ASN A 11 -17.23 -28.13 -14.88
C ASN A 11 -17.65 -29.22 -15.87
N ASP A 12 -16.92 -29.38 -16.96
CA ASP A 12 -17.13 -30.44 -17.93
C ASP A 12 -16.80 -31.79 -17.26
N PRO A 13 -17.77 -32.73 -17.17
CA PRO A 13 -17.54 -34.02 -16.54
C PRO A 13 -16.52 -34.90 -17.27
N ALA A 14 -16.24 -34.63 -18.55
CA ALA A 14 -15.24 -35.32 -19.34
C ALA A 14 -13.84 -34.70 -19.24
N TYR A 15 -13.69 -33.51 -18.62
CA TYR A 15 -12.42 -32.83 -18.44
C TYR A 15 -11.90 -32.96 -17.00
N ASN A 16 -10.68 -33.43 -16.85
CA ASN A 16 -10.09 -33.61 -15.53
C ASN A 16 -9.93 -32.27 -14.79
N PRO A 17 -10.54 -32.10 -13.61
CA PRO A 17 -10.48 -30.82 -12.84
C PRO A 17 -9.06 -30.45 -12.39
N GLY A 18 -8.12 -31.38 -12.40
CA GLY A 18 -6.69 -31.09 -12.14
C GLY A 18 -5.96 -30.37 -13.27
N PHE A 19 -6.61 -30.10 -14.42
CA PHE A 19 -6.03 -29.37 -15.52
C PHE A 19 -6.57 -27.93 -15.62
N SER A 20 -5.73 -27.00 -16.07
CA SER A 20 -6.10 -25.62 -16.30
C SER A 20 -7.14 -25.48 -17.39
N LEU A 21 -8.05 -24.55 -17.23
CA LEU A 21 -9.01 -24.13 -18.28
C LEU A 21 -8.49 -22.93 -19.07
N ASP A 22 -7.25 -22.49 -18.86
CA ASP A 22 -6.65 -21.41 -19.64
C ASP A 22 -6.29 -21.91 -21.04
N PRO A 23 -6.95 -21.43 -22.11
CA PRO A 23 -6.69 -21.88 -23.47
C PRO A 23 -5.31 -21.48 -23.99
N GLY A 24 -4.69 -20.44 -23.40
CA GLY A 24 -3.35 -19.98 -23.77
C GLY A 24 -2.21 -20.78 -23.15
N ALA A 25 -2.51 -21.54 -22.09
CA ALA A 25 -1.50 -22.25 -21.32
C ALA A 25 -1.12 -23.63 -21.90
N GLY A 26 -1.83 -24.13 -22.92
CA GLY A 26 -1.66 -25.50 -23.41
C GLY A 26 -2.06 -26.54 -22.35
N PHE A 27 -1.31 -27.62 -22.27
CA PHE A 27 -1.55 -28.66 -21.27
C PHE A 27 -0.83 -28.33 -19.96
N GLN A 28 -1.54 -27.72 -19.03
CA GLN A 28 -1.03 -27.35 -17.71
C GLN A 28 -1.94 -27.83 -16.57
N LEU A 29 -1.35 -28.05 -15.41
CA LEU A 29 -2.10 -28.34 -14.20
C LEU A 29 -2.87 -27.10 -13.73
N ALA A 30 -4.04 -27.34 -13.17
CA ALA A 30 -4.77 -26.30 -12.43
C ALA A 30 -3.95 -25.83 -11.22
N ASP A 31 -4.11 -24.56 -10.82
CA ASP A 31 -3.47 -24.07 -9.60
C ASP A 31 -4.14 -24.73 -8.36
N PRO A 32 -3.42 -25.59 -7.62
CA PRO A 32 -4.00 -26.32 -6.49
C PRO A 32 -4.41 -25.41 -5.33
N ARG A 33 -3.88 -24.19 -5.26
CA ARG A 33 -4.22 -23.22 -4.21
C ARG A 33 -5.61 -22.62 -4.41
N ALA A 34 -6.08 -22.61 -5.65
CA ALA A 34 -7.26 -21.87 -6.04
C ALA A 34 -8.53 -22.72 -6.07
N SER A 35 -8.40 -24.01 -6.32
CA SER A 35 -9.44 -24.59 -7.12
C SER A 35 -10.21 -25.72 -6.48
N TRP A 36 -9.71 -26.35 -5.45
CA TRP A 36 -10.38 -27.60 -5.15
C TRP A 36 -11.23 -27.55 -3.88
N ARG A 37 -12.53 -27.58 -4.08
CA ARG A 37 -13.54 -27.77 -3.04
C ARG A 37 -14.20 -29.14 -3.26
N PRO A 38 -13.78 -30.17 -2.50
CA PRO A 38 -14.31 -31.52 -2.70
C PRO A 38 -15.80 -31.62 -2.40
N LEU A 39 -16.33 -30.73 -1.58
CA LEU A 39 -17.73 -30.62 -1.24
C LEU A 39 -18.26 -29.23 -1.57
N GLN A 40 -18.93 -29.08 -2.70
CA GLN A 40 -19.46 -27.80 -3.18
C GLN A 40 -20.40 -27.10 -2.19
N SER A 41 -21.13 -27.89 -1.37
CA SER A 41 -22.07 -27.40 -0.37
C SER A 41 -21.42 -26.97 0.95
N TRP A 42 -20.14 -27.30 1.17
CA TRP A 42 -19.44 -26.98 2.40
C TRP A 42 -18.42 -25.87 2.18
N ARG A 43 -18.79 -24.68 2.63
CA ARG A 43 -17.98 -23.44 2.50
C ARG A 43 -17.88 -22.78 3.87
N PRO A 44 -16.99 -23.25 4.75
CA PRO A 44 -16.89 -22.74 6.11
C PRO A 44 -16.38 -21.29 6.17
N LEU A 45 -15.60 -20.88 5.17
CA LEU A 45 -15.03 -19.55 5.06
C LEU A 45 -15.31 -18.95 3.68
N PRO A 46 -15.46 -17.61 3.58
CA PRO A 46 -15.50 -16.92 2.30
C PRO A 46 -14.22 -17.16 1.50
N SER A 47 -14.36 -17.43 0.22
CA SER A 47 -13.24 -17.61 -0.70
C SER A 47 -12.97 -16.33 -1.46
N VAL A 48 -11.74 -15.85 -1.40
CA VAL A 48 -11.28 -14.59 -1.99
C VAL A 48 -10.29 -14.87 -3.14
N ILE A 49 -10.55 -14.32 -4.30
CA ILE A 49 -9.56 -14.18 -5.36
C ILE A 49 -9.12 -12.72 -5.39
N ALA A 50 -7.81 -12.48 -5.23
CA ALA A 50 -7.31 -11.12 -5.19
C ALA A 50 -6.24 -10.88 -6.27
N LEU A 51 -6.40 -9.75 -6.98
CA LEU A 51 -5.54 -9.30 -8.06
C LEU A 51 -4.82 -8.02 -7.61
N PRO A 52 -3.61 -8.12 -7.06
CA PRO A 52 -2.82 -6.95 -6.71
C PRO A 52 -2.40 -6.19 -7.98
N ALA A 53 -2.23 -4.87 -7.86
CA ALA A 53 -1.75 -4.05 -8.97
C ALA A 53 -0.27 -4.27 -9.27
N ASP A 54 0.50 -4.60 -8.25
CA ASP A 54 1.93 -4.89 -8.27
C ASP A 54 2.29 -5.85 -7.13
N ILE A 55 3.53 -6.30 -7.11
CA ILE A 55 4.13 -7.12 -6.03
C ILE A 55 5.08 -6.29 -5.16
N GLU A 56 4.97 -4.96 -5.23
CA GLU A 56 5.72 -3.98 -4.47
C GLU A 56 4.89 -3.43 -3.30
N GLY A 57 5.27 -2.29 -2.77
CA GLY A 57 4.64 -1.71 -1.59
C GLY A 57 3.12 -1.58 -1.67
N CYS A 58 2.59 -1.03 -2.80
CA CYS A 58 1.14 -0.84 -2.94
C CYS A 58 0.38 -2.17 -2.94
N GLY A 59 0.85 -3.15 -3.71
CA GLY A 59 0.23 -4.48 -3.75
C GLY A 59 0.29 -5.18 -2.40
N HIS A 60 1.44 -5.07 -1.71
CA HIS A 60 1.60 -5.68 -0.39
C HIS A 60 0.68 -5.04 0.66
N TYR A 61 0.73 -3.73 0.87
CA TYR A 61 -0.06 -3.09 1.93
C TYR A 61 -1.57 -3.11 1.67
N ARG A 62 -2.00 -3.16 0.39
CA ARG A 62 -3.42 -3.10 0.04
C ARG A 62 -4.09 -4.44 -0.24
N VAL A 63 -3.32 -5.46 -0.65
CA VAL A 63 -3.93 -6.73 -1.10
C VAL A 63 -3.23 -7.94 -0.48
N ILE A 64 -1.91 -8.06 -0.63
CA ILE A 64 -1.20 -9.28 -0.31
C ILE A 64 -1.20 -9.53 1.20
N GLN A 65 -0.83 -8.53 1.99
CA GLN A 65 -0.77 -8.65 3.45
C GLN A 65 -2.15 -8.71 4.11
N PRO A 66 -3.16 -7.92 3.70
CA PRO A 66 -4.51 -8.09 4.21
C PRO A 66 -5.10 -9.47 3.94
N LEU A 67 -4.94 -10.01 2.71
CA LEU A 67 -5.41 -11.37 2.42
C LEU A 67 -4.69 -12.42 3.27
N ARG A 68 -3.37 -12.29 3.41
CA ARG A 68 -2.58 -13.19 4.27
C ARG A 68 -3.08 -13.14 5.72
N ALA A 69 -3.25 -11.95 6.28
CA ALA A 69 -3.69 -11.77 7.66
C ALA A 69 -5.12 -12.31 7.90
N LEU A 70 -6.06 -12.09 6.96
CA LEU A 70 -7.40 -12.66 7.02
C LEU A 70 -7.39 -14.19 6.98
N ARG A 71 -6.51 -14.79 6.18
CA ARG A 71 -6.34 -16.24 6.10
C ARG A 71 -5.73 -16.83 7.38
N GLU A 72 -4.66 -16.21 7.90
CA GLU A 72 -3.99 -16.63 9.15
C GLU A 72 -4.93 -16.51 10.35
N ALA A 73 -5.85 -15.55 10.34
CA ALA A 73 -6.90 -15.39 11.36
C ALA A 73 -8.10 -16.33 11.17
N GLY A 74 -8.14 -17.17 10.12
CA GLY A 74 -9.28 -18.04 9.82
C GLY A 74 -10.56 -17.29 9.45
N MET A 75 -10.47 -16.08 8.91
CA MET A 75 -11.61 -15.25 8.51
C MET A 75 -11.98 -15.42 7.04
N ALA A 76 -11.04 -15.86 6.20
CA ALA A 76 -11.24 -16.13 4.78
C ALA A 76 -10.27 -17.20 4.28
N GLU A 77 -10.65 -17.86 3.20
CA GLU A 77 -9.72 -18.56 2.30
C GLU A 77 -9.44 -17.70 1.10
N GLY A 78 -8.31 -17.91 0.38
CA GLY A 78 -8.11 -17.17 -0.84
C GLY A 78 -6.72 -17.30 -1.42
N VAL A 79 -6.60 -16.81 -2.65
CA VAL A 79 -5.38 -16.86 -3.45
C VAL A 79 -5.15 -15.55 -4.18
N LEU A 80 -3.87 -15.31 -4.52
CA LEU A 80 -3.43 -14.18 -5.32
C LEU A 80 -3.21 -14.63 -6.76
N PHE A 81 -3.65 -13.80 -7.70
CA PHE A 81 -3.32 -13.95 -9.11
C PHE A 81 -2.68 -12.68 -9.65
N ASN A 82 -1.58 -12.82 -10.39
CA ASN A 82 -0.86 -11.69 -11.00
C ASN A 82 -1.46 -11.28 -12.36
N GLY A 83 -2.62 -11.81 -12.73
CA GLY A 83 -3.30 -11.54 -13.99
C GLY A 83 -4.75 -11.91 -13.94
N TYR A 84 -5.45 -11.72 -15.07
CA TYR A 84 -6.86 -12.11 -15.13
C TYR A 84 -6.99 -13.61 -15.27
N LEU A 85 -7.95 -14.14 -14.51
CA LEU A 85 -8.46 -15.46 -14.78
C LEU A 85 -9.39 -15.42 -15.99
N GLU A 86 -9.29 -16.40 -16.86
CA GLU A 86 -10.32 -16.67 -17.85
C GLU A 86 -11.66 -16.90 -17.13
N ILE A 87 -12.74 -16.49 -17.77
CA ILE A 87 -14.06 -16.52 -17.13
C ILE A 87 -14.53 -17.95 -16.79
N SER A 88 -14.12 -18.94 -17.56
CA SER A 88 -14.36 -20.36 -17.28
C SER A 88 -13.61 -20.82 -16.02
N GLU A 89 -12.36 -20.38 -15.84
CA GLU A 89 -11.58 -20.66 -14.64
C GLU A 89 -12.19 -19.99 -13.41
N LEU A 90 -12.55 -18.71 -13.53
CA LEU A 90 -13.24 -18.00 -12.45
C LEU A 90 -14.56 -18.67 -12.05
N ALA A 91 -15.33 -19.13 -13.05
CA ALA A 91 -16.59 -19.82 -12.80
C ALA A 91 -16.37 -21.19 -12.15
N ARG A 92 -15.29 -21.90 -12.48
CA ARG A 92 -14.92 -23.18 -11.84
C ARG A 92 -14.56 -22.99 -10.37
N GLN A 93 -13.80 -21.94 -10.09
CA GLN A 93 -13.39 -21.63 -8.72
C GLN A 93 -14.53 -21.07 -7.88
N ASP A 94 -15.46 -20.38 -8.52
CA ASP A 94 -16.67 -19.82 -7.92
C ASP A 94 -16.40 -19.11 -6.57
N PRO A 95 -15.54 -18.06 -6.55
CA PRO A 95 -15.21 -17.37 -5.33
C PRO A 95 -16.38 -16.58 -4.78
N ASP A 96 -16.37 -16.32 -3.49
CA ASP A 96 -17.34 -15.41 -2.86
C ASP A 96 -16.99 -13.95 -3.11
N VAL A 97 -15.68 -13.65 -3.23
CA VAL A 97 -15.17 -12.28 -3.42
C VAL A 97 -14.06 -12.23 -4.47
N VAL A 98 -14.04 -11.17 -5.27
CA VAL A 98 -12.92 -10.80 -6.15
C VAL A 98 -12.44 -9.41 -5.80
N ILE A 99 -11.17 -9.28 -5.38
CA ILE A 99 -10.50 -8.01 -5.09
C ILE A 99 -9.72 -7.55 -6.31
N LEU A 100 -9.97 -6.33 -6.76
CA LEU A 100 -9.47 -5.76 -7.99
C LEU A 100 -8.72 -4.46 -7.69
N GLN A 101 -7.40 -4.53 -7.43
CA GLN A 101 -6.62 -3.34 -7.11
C GLN A 101 -6.23 -2.58 -8.38
N ARG A 102 -6.50 -1.28 -8.41
CA ARG A 102 -6.02 -0.31 -9.43
C ARG A 102 -6.21 -0.81 -10.87
N GLN A 103 -7.41 -1.27 -11.19
CA GLN A 103 -7.71 -1.81 -12.50
C GLN A 103 -7.93 -0.68 -13.52
N VAL A 104 -6.87 -0.30 -14.22
CA VAL A 104 -6.87 0.75 -15.24
C VAL A 104 -6.42 0.19 -16.60
N GLY A 105 -7.00 0.71 -17.69
CA GLY A 105 -6.74 0.25 -19.05
C GLY A 105 -7.86 -0.62 -19.63
N GLU A 106 -8.03 -0.58 -20.95
CA GLU A 106 -9.17 -1.18 -21.65
C GLU A 106 -9.28 -2.69 -21.47
N ALA A 107 -8.16 -3.42 -21.53
CA ALA A 107 -8.16 -4.87 -21.33
C ALA A 107 -8.69 -5.26 -19.93
N ARG A 108 -8.31 -4.47 -18.93
CA ARG A 108 -8.76 -4.65 -17.54
C ARG A 108 -10.25 -4.35 -17.38
N LEU A 109 -10.72 -3.27 -17.96
CA LEU A 109 -12.15 -2.93 -17.95
C LEU A 109 -12.99 -3.99 -18.68
N GLU A 110 -12.48 -4.56 -19.77
CA GLU A 110 -13.18 -5.65 -20.47
C GLU A 110 -13.28 -6.92 -19.60
N ALA A 111 -12.22 -7.29 -18.90
CA ALA A 111 -12.24 -8.39 -17.94
C ALA A 111 -13.26 -8.14 -16.81
N MET A 112 -13.27 -6.91 -16.24
CA MET A 112 -14.26 -6.53 -15.23
C MET A 112 -15.70 -6.59 -15.75
N ARG A 113 -15.92 -6.17 -17.00
CA ARG A 113 -17.24 -6.26 -17.64
C ARG A 113 -17.71 -7.71 -17.74
N ARG A 114 -16.82 -8.64 -18.12
CA ARG A 114 -17.12 -10.08 -18.15
C ARG A 114 -17.40 -10.63 -16.76
N MET A 115 -16.59 -10.25 -15.75
CA MET A 115 -16.81 -10.64 -14.35
C MET A 115 -18.17 -10.14 -13.86
N LYS A 116 -18.54 -8.88 -14.15
CA LYS A 116 -19.86 -8.34 -13.77
C LYS A 116 -21.01 -9.13 -14.38
N ALA A 117 -20.89 -9.54 -15.64
CA ALA A 117 -21.95 -10.23 -16.36
C ALA A 117 -22.09 -11.71 -16.02
N LEU A 118 -21.01 -12.37 -15.61
CA LEU A 118 -20.90 -13.83 -15.59
C LEU A 118 -20.47 -14.42 -14.23
N SER A 119 -20.07 -13.61 -13.25
CA SER A 119 -19.68 -14.06 -11.91
C SER A 119 -20.63 -13.46 -10.86
N ARG A 120 -21.04 -14.29 -9.91
CA ARG A 120 -21.83 -13.87 -8.73
C ARG A 120 -20.99 -13.35 -7.57
N ALA A 121 -19.67 -13.50 -7.61
CA ALA A 121 -18.78 -13.01 -6.57
C ALA A 121 -19.02 -11.52 -6.26
N LEU A 122 -18.87 -11.13 -5.02
CA LEU A 122 -18.76 -9.72 -4.63
C LEU A 122 -17.49 -9.13 -5.27
N LYS A 123 -17.62 -8.11 -6.09
CA LYS A 123 -16.49 -7.46 -6.75
C LYS A 123 -16.13 -6.20 -5.97
N VAL A 124 -14.91 -6.16 -5.44
CA VAL A 124 -14.37 -5.06 -4.67
C VAL A 124 -13.29 -4.36 -5.48
N TYR A 125 -13.45 -3.08 -5.75
CA TYR A 125 -12.39 -2.24 -6.34
C TYR A 125 -11.54 -1.64 -5.23
N GLU A 126 -10.24 -1.82 -5.30
CA GLU A 126 -9.27 -1.33 -4.33
C GLU A 126 -8.43 -0.18 -4.91
N LEU A 127 -8.32 0.94 -4.18
CA LEU A 127 -7.52 2.08 -4.62
C LEU A 127 -6.84 2.76 -3.42
N ASP A 128 -5.55 3.04 -3.58
CA ASP A 128 -4.69 3.60 -2.54
C ASP A 128 -4.31 5.08 -2.75
N ASP A 129 -4.30 5.56 -4.00
CA ASP A 129 -3.88 6.91 -4.37
C ASP A 129 -4.93 7.63 -5.24
N TYR A 130 -4.91 8.96 -5.19
CA TYR A 130 -5.74 9.80 -6.05
C TYR A 130 -5.15 9.91 -7.47
N LEU A 131 -5.32 8.87 -8.28
CA LEU A 131 -4.76 8.75 -9.63
C LEU A 131 -5.12 9.89 -10.60
N PRO A 132 -6.33 10.54 -10.52
CA PRO A 132 -6.71 11.56 -11.50
C PRO A 132 -5.80 12.80 -11.54
N ASN A 133 -5.04 13.07 -10.50
CA ASN A 133 -4.19 14.24 -10.42
C ASN A 133 -2.80 13.93 -9.87
N LEU A 134 -2.07 13.05 -10.57
CA LEU A 134 -0.67 12.77 -10.24
C LEU A 134 0.19 14.02 -10.41
N PRO A 135 1.05 14.36 -9.46
CA PRO A 135 1.99 15.47 -9.57
C PRO A 135 2.85 15.38 -10.84
N LEU A 136 3.27 16.54 -11.38
CA LEU A 136 4.05 16.59 -12.62
C LEU A 136 5.39 15.83 -12.53
N LYS A 137 6.00 15.82 -11.36
CA LYS A 137 7.27 15.13 -11.06
C LYS A 137 7.12 13.69 -10.58
N ASN A 138 5.91 13.14 -10.63
CA ASN A 138 5.69 11.74 -10.29
C ASN A 138 6.05 10.84 -11.47
N ALA A 139 7.01 9.93 -11.29
CA ALA A 139 7.51 9.04 -12.32
C ALA A 139 6.43 8.12 -12.96
N HIS A 140 5.33 7.84 -12.26
CA HIS A 140 4.25 7.01 -12.77
C HIS A 140 3.30 7.74 -13.72
N ARG A 141 3.37 9.07 -13.81
CA ARG A 141 2.45 9.90 -14.61
C ARG A 141 2.49 9.56 -16.11
N GLU A 142 3.65 9.27 -16.66
CA GLU A 142 3.84 8.97 -18.08
C GLU A 142 3.17 7.65 -18.49
N HIS A 143 2.96 6.74 -17.55
CA HIS A 143 2.36 5.43 -17.78
C HIS A 143 0.85 5.39 -17.54
N MET A 144 0.26 6.50 -17.11
CA MET A 144 -1.17 6.58 -16.82
C MET A 144 -2.00 6.97 -18.05
N PRO A 145 -3.19 6.40 -18.23
CA PRO A 145 -4.13 6.84 -19.26
C PRO A 145 -4.44 8.33 -19.15
N LYS A 146 -4.54 9.03 -20.30
CA LYS A 146 -4.87 10.47 -20.30
C LYS A 146 -6.18 10.80 -19.58
N ASP A 147 -7.18 9.91 -19.66
CA ASP A 147 -8.50 10.03 -19.04
C ASP A 147 -8.68 9.07 -17.86
N ILE A 148 -7.74 9.10 -16.93
CA ILE A 148 -7.72 8.16 -15.78
C ILE A 148 -9.01 8.21 -14.96
N LEU A 149 -9.58 9.41 -14.70
CA LEU A 149 -10.85 9.56 -13.97
C LEU A 149 -12.01 8.87 -14.67
N LYS A 150 -12.10 8.99 -16.00
CA LYS A 150 -13.11 8.31 -16.81
C LYS A 150 -12.94 6.79 -16.73
N THR A 151 -11.69 6.31 -16.79
CA THR A 151 -11.35 4.89 -16.66
C THR A 151 -11.75 4.35 -15.29
N VAL A 152 -11.37 5.04 -14.20
CA VAL A 152 -11.76 4.68 -12.84
C VAL A 152 -13.27 4.68 -12.67
N ARG A 153 -13.98 5.71 -13.15
CA ARG A 153 -15.46 5.78 -13.10
C ARG A 153 -16.12 4.62 -13.83
N ARG A 154 -15.59 4.21 -14.99
CA ARG A 154 -16.08 3.02 -15.72
C ARG A 154 -15.85 1.75 -14.92
N GLY A 155 -14.68 1.61 -14.30
CA GLY A 155 -14.36 0.47 -13.42
C GLY A 155 -15.29 0.39 -12.21
N LEU A 156 -15.51 1.50 -11.53
CA LEU A 156 -16.43 1.58 -10.38
C LEU A 156 -17.86 1.22 -10.74
N GLY A 157 -18.33 1.53 -11.95
CA GLY A 157 -19.63 1.10 -12.44
C GLY A 157 -19.78 -0.42 -12.68
N MET A 158 -18.71 -1.20 -12.53
CA MET A 158 -18.69 -2.64 -12.75
C MET A 158 -18.45 -3.46 -11.48
N VAL A 159 -18.32 -2.83 -10.33
CA VAL A 159 -18.08 -3.48 -9.03
C VAL A 159 -19.23 -3.22 -8.07
N ASP A 160 -19.25 -3.98 -6.98
CA ASP A 160 -20.29 -3.93 -5.98
C ASP A 160 -19.87 -3.06 -4.78
N ARG A 161 -18.55 -2.88 -4.58
CA ARG A 161 -17.96 -2.11 -3.48
C ARG A 161 -16.68 -1.42 -3.92
N PHE A 162 -16.43 -0.24 -3.37
CA PHE A 162 -15.19 0.52 -3.58
C PHE A 162 -14.50 0.71 -2.24
N VAL A 163 -13.26 0.21 -2.11
CA VAL A 163 -12.44 0.33 -0.90
C VAL A 163 -11.27 1.26 -1.19
N VAL A 164 -11.04 2.19 -0.27
CA VAL A 164 -9.99 3.21 -0.37
C VAL A 164 -9.12 3.27 0.89
N SER A 165 -7.92 3.81 0.75
CA SER A 165 -6.91 3.82 1.81
C SER A 165 -7.12 4.91 2.87
N THR A 166 -7.89 5.97 2.59
CA THR A 166 -8.05 7.11 3.51
C THR A 166 -9.43 7.75 3.42
N PRO A 167 -9.90 8.42 4.51
CA PRO A 167 -11.11 9.23 4.46
C PRO A 167 -11.04 10.35 3.42
N ALA A 168 -9.87 10.99 3.25
CA ALA A 168 -9.67 12.02 2.24
C ALA A 168 -9.86 11.49 0.81
N LEU A 169 -9.41 10.27 0.56
CA LEU A 169 -9.61 9.62 -0.72
C LEU A 169 -11.09 9.25 -0.94
N ALA A 170 -11.80 8.80 0.09
CA ALA A 170 -13.24 8.56 0.04
C ALA A 170 -14.01 9.84 -0.30
N GLU A 171 -13.67 10.97 0.32
CA GLU A 171 -14.26 12.28 0.02
C GLU A 171 -13.97 12.71 -1.42
N ALA A 172 -12.73 12.53 -1.91
CA ALA A 172 -12.34 12.91 -3.27
C ALA A 172 -13.08 12.10 -4.36
N PHE A 173 -13.54 10.90 -4.02
CA PHE A 173 -14.34 10.03 -4.90
C PHE A 173 -15.83 9.98 -4.52
N ALA A 174 -16.29 10.86 -3.62
CA ALA A 174 -17.69 10.91 -3.22
C ALA A 174 -18.63 11.04 -4.41
N GLY A 175 -19.72 10.26 -4.40
CA GLY A 175 -20.71 10.24 -5.49
C GLY A 175 -20.34 9.40 -6.73
N LEU A 176 -19.14 8.81 -6.79
CA LEU A 176 -18.77 7.90 -7.88
C LEU A 176 -19.19 6.44 -7.63
N HIS A 177 -19.44 6.07 -6.40
CA HIS A 177 -19.93 4.74 -5.99
C HIS A 177 -20.84 4.85 -4.77
N SER A 178 -21.82 3.97 -4.62
CA SER A 178 -22.77 4.00 -3.50
C SER A 178 -22.24 3.34 -2.22
N ASP A 179 -21.35 2.34 -2.33
CA ASP A 179 -20.69 1.67 -1.20
C ASP A 179 -19.19 1.98 -1.27
N ILE A 180 -18.77 3.06 -0.59
CA ILE A 180 -17.35 3.42 -0.42
C ILE A 180 -16.96 3.09 1.02
N ARG A 181 -15.97 2.22 1.20
CA ARG A 181 -15.44 1.85 2.52
C ARG A 181 -13.97 2.27 2.64
N VAL A 182 -13.60 2.68 3.85
CA VAL A 182 -12.22 3.05 4.16
C VAL A 182 -11.56 1.90 4.92
N ALA A 183 -10.46 1.39 4.36
CA ALA A 183 -9.56 0.47 5.05
C ALA A 183 -8.15 1.08 5.02
N GLU A 184 -7.76 1.71 6.11
CA GLU A 184 -6.46 2.38 6.19
C GLU A 184 -5.31 1.36 6.19
N ASN A 185 -4.15 1.79 5.69
CA ASN A 185 -2.96 0.96 5.72
C ASN A 185 -2.58 0.59 7.16
N ARG A 186 -2.18 -0.66 7.34
CA ARG A 186 -1.71 -1.22 8.60
C ARG A 186 -0.40 -1.97 8.36
N LEU A 187 0.44 -2.00 9.37
CA LEU A 187 1.74 -2.66 9.29
C LEU A 187 1.60 -4.16 9.56
N PRO A 188 2.08 -5.04 8.65
CA PRO A 188 2.10 -6.49 8.90
C PRO A 188 3.00 -6.82 10.12
N PRO A 189 2.47 -7.48 11.17
CA PRO A 189 3.24 -7.76 12.39
C PRO A 189 4.55 -8.51 12.13
N HIS A 190 4.53 -9.53 11.26
CA HIS A 190 5.70 -10.34 10.95
C HIS A 190 6.85 -9.56 10.28
N TRP A 191 6.59 -8.35 9.75
CA TRP A 191 7.61 -7.47 9.20
C TRP A 191 8.06 -6.39 10.18
N TRP A 192 7.14 -5.87 11.01
CA TRP A 192 7.34 -4.61 11.72
C TRP A 192 7.36 -4.72 13.25
N GLU A 193 6.89 -5.85 13.80
CA GLU A 193 6.79 -5.97 15.27
C GLU A 193 8.14 -6.25 15.94
N HIS A 194 9.00 -7.01 15.26
CA HIS A 194 10.27 -7.51 15.83
C HIS A 194 11.50 -6.91 15.15
N LEU A 195 11.45 -5.63 14.82
CA LEU A 195 12.61 -4.93 14.29
C LEU A 195 13.73 -4.88 15.33
N PRO A 196 15.00 -4.92 14.89
CA PRO A 196 16.14 -4.82 15.80
C PRO A 196 16.07 -3.53 16.62
N ALA A 197 16.51 -3.61 17.87
CA ALA A 197 16.67 -2.42 18.70
C ALA A 197 17.72 -1.52 18.06
N ARG A 198 17.51 -0.21 18.18
CA ARG A 198 18.46 0.78 17.74
C ARG A 198 19.78 0.60 18.50
N ALA A 199 20.90 0.63 17.79
CA ALA A 199 22.22 0.59 18.41
C ALA A 199 22.51 1.91 19.16
N GLU A 200 23.10 1.83 20.36
CA GLU A 200 23.67 3.01 21.01
C GLU A 200 24.95 3.42 20.28
N ARG A 201 24.88 4.54 19.54
CA ARG A 201 26.07 5.12 18.93
C ARG A 201 26.76 6.06 19.93
N GLN A 202 28.02 5.81 20.15
CA GLN A 202 28.88 6.72 20.96
C GLN A 202 29.59 7.69 20.02
N GLY A 203 29.21 8.97 20.06
CA GLY A 203 29.82 10.04 19.26
C GLY A 203 29.37 10.07 17.79
N GLY A 204 29.93 11.00 17.03
CA GLY A 204 29.59 11.26 15.65
C GLY A 204 28.50 12.34 15.49
N LYS A 205 28.27 12.74 14.23
CA LYS A 205 27.19 13.68 13.91
C LYS A 205 25.84 12.96 13.98
N PRO A 206 24.75 13.69 14.34
CA PRO A 206 23.40 13.15 14.26
C PRO A 206 23.04 12.68 12.85
N ARG A 207 22.38 11.56 12.73
CA ARG A 207 21.94 10.99 11.44
C ARG A 207 20.50 11.41 11.18
N ILE A 208 20.32 12.17 10.10
CA ILE A 208 18.99 12.58 9.64
C ILE A 208 18.72 11.93 8.29
N GLY A 209 17.54 11.35 8.11
CA GLY A 209 17.30 10.61 6.89
C GLY A 209 15.91 10.65 6.35
N TRP A 210 15.84 10.10 5.14
CA TRP A 210 14.61 9.88 4.40
C TRP A 210 14.69 8.55 3.64
N ALA A 211 13.56 7.85 3.55
CA ALA A 211 13.42 6.63 2.76
C ALA A 211 12.17 6.69 1.88
N GLY A 212 12.29 6.22 0.64
CA GLY A 212 11.14 6.15 -0.27
C GLY A 212 11.51 5.92 -1.73
N GLY A 213 10.49 5.72 -2.55
CA GLY A 213 10.63 5.43 -3.98
C GLY A 213 10.74 6.67 -4.87
N ALA A 214 10.94 6.44 -6.16
CA ALA A 214 11.23 7.47 -7.18
C ALA A 214 10.09 8.49 -7.44
N SER A 215 8.91 8.29 -6.88
CA SER A 215 7.77 9.20 -7.05
C SER A 215 7.82 10.46 -6.16
N HIS A 216 8.85 10.61 -5.31
CA HIS A 216 8.95 11.65 -4.29
C HIS A 216 9.94 12.78 -4.60
N THR A 217 10.34 12.96 -5.87
CA THR A 217 11.30 14.01 -6.24
C THR A 217 10.84 15.41 -5.81
N GLY A 218 9.58 15.77 -6.07
CA GLY A 218 9.02 17.06 -5.67
C GLY A 218 8.99 17.27 -4.15
N ASP A 219 8.66 16.21 -3.41
CA ASP A 219 8.64 16.24 -1.95
C ASP A 219 10.02 16.51 -1.36
N LEU A 220 11.07 15.91 -1.91
CA LEU A 220 12.46 16.11 -1.45
C LEU A 220 13.03 17.47 -1.86
N GLU A 221 12.58 18.06 -2.96
CA GLU A 221 12.99 19.39 -3.37
C GLU A 221 12.54 20.47 -2.38
N LEU A 222 11.44 20.25 -1.64
CA LEU A 222 10.98 21.17 -0.57
C LEU A 222 12.03 21.39 0.52
N ILE A 223 12.83 20.38 0.80
CA ILE A 223 13.85 20.42 1.86
C ILE A 223 15.28 20.51 1.30
N ALA A 224 15.44 20.77 -0.02
CA ALA A 224 16.75 20.77 -0.66
C ALA A 224 17.72 21.78 -0.03
N ASP A 225 17.25 22.98 0.27
CA ASP A 225 18.09 24.03 0.87
C ASP A 225 18.36 23.74 2.36
N VAL A 226 17.44 23.05 3.05
CA VAL A 226 17.64 22.53 4.42
C VAL A 226 18.77 21.51 4.45
N VAL A 227 18.77 20.58 3.49
CA VAL A 227 19.81 19.55 3.36
C VAL A 227 21.19 20.18 3.13
N LYS A 228 21.26 21.19 2.26
CA LYS A 228 22.52 21.93 1.98
C LYS A 228 23.04 22.67 3.22
N GLU A 229 22.16 23.40 3.90
CA GLU A 229 22.50 24.21 5.08
C GLU A 229 23.08 23.35 6.20
N LEU A 230 22.45 22.22 6.49
CA LEU A 230 22.82 21.36 7.62
C LEU A 230 23.89 20.29 7.27
N ALA A 231 24.39 20.22 6.04
CA ALA A 231 25.34 19.20 5.61
C ALA A 231 26.64 19.14 6.43
N GLY A 232 27.05 20.28 7.02
CA GLY A 232 28.19 20.36 7.93
C GLY A 232 27.89 19.92 9.36
N GLU A 233 26.62 19.95 9.78
CA GLU A 233 26.19 19.72 11.16
C GLU A 233 25.73 18.25 11.38
N VAL A 234 25.18 17.57 10.35
CA VAL A 234 24.57 16.25 10.43
C VAL A 234 25.09 15.30 9.37
N GLU A 235 24.82 14.00 9.55
CA GLU A 235 24.97 12.99 8.49
C GLU A 235 23.64 12.78 7.78
N TRP A 236 23.57 13.14 6.51
CA TRP A 236 22.41 12.88 5.68
C TRP A 236 22.40 11.44 5.16
N VAL A 237 21.34 10.69 5.49
CA VAL A 237 21.16 9.28 5.14
C VAL A 237 19.91 9.14 4.27
N PHE A 238 20.05 8.68 3.04
CA PHE A 238 18.95 8.49 2.12
C PHE A 238 18.84 7.04 1.68
N MET A 239 17.61 6.55 1.53
CA MET A 239 17.32 5.21 1.02
C MET A 239 16.32 5.27 -0.13
N GLY A 240 16.59 4.50 -1.19
CA GLY A 240 15.75 4.35 -2.37
C GLY A 240 16.01 5.41 -3.43
N MET A 241 15.96 6.68 -3.09
CA MET A 241 16.30 7.77 -4.02
C MET A 241 16.78 9.05 -3.31
N TYR A 242 17.36 9.93 -4.08
CA TYR A 242 17.57 11.34 -3.75
C TYR A 242 17.62 12.18 -5.03
N PRO A 243 17.23 13.48 -5.00
CA PRO A 243 17.42 14.39 -6.13
C PRO A 243 18.90 14.56 -6.46
N PHE A 244 19.27 14.50 -7.75
CA PHE A 244 20.65 14.58 -8.18
C PHE A 244 21.38 15.82 -7.64
N ALA A 245 20.67 16.95 -7.52
CA ALA A 245 21.20 18.20 -6.98
C ALA A 245 21.68 18.10 -5.51
N LEU A 246 21.25 17.07 -4.78
CA LEU A 246 21.67 16.84 -3.39
C LEU A 246 22.84 15.89 -3.24
N ARG A 247 23.31 15.26 -4.33
CA ARG A 247 24.34 14.20 -4.30
C ARG A 247 25.56 14.54 -3.44
N GLN A 248 26.09 15.77 -3.57
CA GLN A 248 27.29 16.20 -2.84
C GLN A 248 27.08 16.43 -1.33
N HIS A 249 25.81 16.45 -0.88
CA HIS A 249 25.43 16.67 0.52
C HIS A 249 24.99 15.39 1.21
N ILE A 250 24.82 14.27 0.46
CA ILE A 250 24.42 12.98 1.00
C ILE A 250 25.64 12.24 1.53
N HIS A 251 25.64 11.88 2.80
CA HIS A 251 26.74 11.17 3.46
C HIS A 251 26.64 9.66 3.30
N GLN A 252 25.40 9.14 3.32
CA GLN A 252 25.13 7.72 3.09
C GLN A 252 23.92 7.56 2.19
N PHE A 253 24.05 6.74 1.18
CA PHE A 253 22.95 6.32 0.31
C PHE A 253 22.83 4.80 0.30
N GLN A 254 21.61 4.30 0.51
CA GLN A 254 21.25 2.91 0.35
C GLN A 254 20.25 2.79 -0.82
N PRO A 255 20.53 1.98 -1.83
CA PRO A 255 19.57 1.67 -2.87
C PRO A 255 18.28 1.07 -2.30
N GLY A 256 17.19 1.12 -3.07
CA GLY A 256 15.97 0.40 -2.73
C GLY A 256 16.24 -1.11 -2.65
N VAL A 257 15.53 -1.77 -1.76
CA VAL A 257 15.58 -3.24 -1.54
C VAL A 257 14.20 -3.84 -1.81
N PRO A 258 14.10 -5.16 -1.98
CA PRO A 258 12.81 -5.87 -2.00
C PRO A 258 11.94 -5.51 -0.79
N ILE A 259 10.62 -5.54 -0.99
CA ILE A 259 9.69 -5.03 0.02
C ILE A 259 9.72 -5.84 1.33
N ASP A 260 10.02 -7.11 1.28
CA ASP A 260 10.18 -7.99 2.45
C ASP A 260 11.46 -7.73 3.25
N GLU A 261 12.50 -7.17 2.60
CA GLU A 261 13.75 -6.73 3.24
C GLU A 261 13.67 -5.28 3.74
N TYR A 262 12.71 -4.49 3.22
CA TYR A 262 12.60 -3.05 3.49
C TYR A 262 12.48 -2.69 4.97
N PRO A 263 11.67 -3.38 5.81
CA PRO A 263 11.58 -3.04 7.24
C PRO A 263 12.90 -3.13 7.98
N ALA A 264 13.65 -4.22 7.75
CA ALA A 264 14.97 -4.42 8.37
C ALA A 264 15.99 -3.41 7.83
N ALA A 265 15.99 -3.13 6.54
CA ALA A 265 16.87 -2.16 5.91
C ALA A 265 16.58 -0.73 6.40
N LEU A 266 15.31 -0.37 6.56
CA LEU A 266 14.90 0.92 7.13
C LEU A 266 15.38 1.07 8.57
N ALA A 267 15.19 0.04 9.39
CA ALA A 267 15.66 0.04 10.79
C ALA A 267 17.20 0.13 10.89
N ALA A 268 17.92 -0.47 9.94
CA ALA A 268 19.38 -0.44 9.86
C ALA A 268 19.96 0.93 9.47
N LEU A 269 19.15 1.86 8.98
CA LEU A 269 19.61 3.24 8.75
C LEU A 269 20.03 3.95 10.04
N ASP A 270 19.55 3.50 11.18
CA ASP A 270 19.88 4.01 12.52
C ASP A 270 19.80 5.54 12.61
N LEU A 271 18.63 6.10 12.26
CA LEU A 271 18.42 7.54 12.21
C LEU A 271 18.16 8.14 13.59
N ASP A 272 18.78 9.28 13.89
CA ASP A 272 18.43 10.13 15.02
C ASP A 272 17.16 10.93 14.78
N LEU A 273 16.85 11.18 13.52
CA LEU A 273 15.65 11.90 13.10
C LEU A 273 15.26 11.50 11.67
N ALA A 274 14.00 11.18 11.45
CA ALA A 274 13.45 10.90 10.14
C ALA A 274 12.61 12.09 9.63
N LEU A 275 12.73 12.39 8.33
CA LEU A 275 11.97 13.45 7.69
C LEU A 275 10.91 12.87 6.76
N ALA A 276 9.71 13.47 6.80
CA ALA A 276 8.60 13.11 5.95
C ALA A 276 8.04 14.35 5.21
N PRO A 277 8.82 14.96 4.28
CA PRO A 277 8.32 16.04 3.46
C PRO A 277 7.30 15.52 2.44
N VAL A 278 6.22 16.28 2.22
CA VAL A 278 5.27 16.10 1.11
C VAL A 278 4.79 17.46 0.62
N GLU A 279 4.60 17.58 -0.70
CA GLU A 279 4.01 18.79 -1.30
C GLU A 279 2.55 18.96 -0.89
N GLN A 280 2.10 20.20 -0.73
CA GLN A 280 0.70 20.55 -0.50
C GLN A 280 -0.07 20.48 -1.82
N ASN A 281 -0.75 19.37 -2.09
CA ASN A 281 -1.63 19.15 -3.22
C ASN A 281 -2.63 18.03 -2.93
N LEU A 282 -3.71 17.97 -3.70
CA LEU A 282 -4.80 17.00 -3.48
C LEU A 282 -4.32 15.54 -3.50
N PHE A 283 -3.37 15.20 -4.37
CA PHE A 283 -2.81 13.86 -4.44
C PHE A 283 -2.18 13.46 -3.09
N ASN A 284 -1.35 14.33 -2.52
CA ASN A 284 -0.69 14.08 -1.24
C ASN A 284 -1.64 14.19 -0.04
N GLU A 285 -2.68 15.04 -0.12
CA GLU A 285 -3.74 15.08 0.92
C GLU A 285 -4.52 13.78 1.02
N CYS A 286 -4.68 13.07 -0.09
CA CYS A 286 -5.36 11.77 -0.16
C CYS A 286 -4.47 10.58 0.22
N LYS A 287 -3.16 10.75 0.36
CA LYS A 287 -2.23 9.66 0.73
C LYS A 287 -2.49 9.13 2.14
N SER A 288 -2.02 7.91 2.38
CA SER A 288 -1.96 7.36 3.72
C SER A 288 -0.76 7.92 4.50
N ASN A 289 -0.83 7.79 5.82
CA ASN A 289 0.26 8.13 6.75
C ASN A 289 1.32 7.02 6.85
N LEU A 290 1.35 6.07 5.95
CA LEU A 290 2.18 4.85 6.02
C LEU A 290 3.64 5.14 6.36
N ARG A 291 4.25 6.18 5.80
CA ARG A 291 5.63 6.58 6.11
C ARG A 291 5.84 6.90 7.59
N LEU A 292 4.86 7.56 8.23
CA LEU A 292 4.94 7.84 9.67
C LEU A 292 4.86 6.55 10.48
N LEU A 293 4.06 5.59 10.02
CA LEU A 293 3.93 4.27 10.66
C LEU A 293 5.24 3.47 10.56
N GLU A 294 5.85 3.44 9.38
CA GLU A 294 7.11 2.74 9.11
C GLU A 294 8.27 3.33 9.96
N TYR A 295 8.41 4.65 9.97
CA TYR A 295 9.38 5.32 10.82
C TYR A 295 9.10 5.11 12.31
N GLY A 296 7.82 5.15 12.69
CA GLY A 296 7.40 4.87 14.06
C GLY A 296 7.73 3.45 14.49
N ALA A 297 7.51 2.44 13.66
CA ALA A 297 7.87 1.06 13.93
C ALA A 297 9.38 0.89 14.19
N CYS A 298 10.22 1.68 13.48
CA CYS A 298 11.67 1.76 13.74
C CYS A 298 12.02 2.55 15.01
N GLY A 299 11.07 3.25 15.63
CA GLY A 299 11.32 4.10 16.79
C GLY A 299 12.02 5.42 16.48
N TYR A 300 11.94 5.88 15.25
CA TYR A 300 12.50 7.17 14.84
C TYR A 300 11.59 8.33 15.25
N PRO A 301 12.12 9.41 15.84
CA PRO A 301 11.39 10.67 15.92
C PRO A 301 11.20 11.21 14.50
N VAL A 302 10.03 11.82 14.23
CA VAL A 302 9.65 12.25 12.88
C VAL A 302 9.30 13.72 12.86
N ILE A 303 9.88 14.45 11.89
CA ILE A 303 9.38 15.75 11.46
C ILE A 303 8.70 15.55 10.09
N ALA A 304 7.44 15.98 9.99
CA ALA A 304 6.62 15.80 8.80
C ALA A 304 6.00 17.12 8.33
N SER A 305 5.70 17.22 7.05
CA SER A 305 4.91 18.32 6.51
C SER A 305 3.53 18.38 7.18
N ASP A 306 3.07 19.56 7.56
CA ASP A 306 1.71 19.80 8.04
C ASP A 306 0.72 19.75 6.86
N VAL A 307 0.50 18.55 6.34
CA VAL A 307 -0.42 18.22 5.24
C VAL A 307 -1.43 17.20 5.75
N ARG A 308 -2.65 17.21 5.25
CA ARG A 308 -3.77 16.41 5.73
C ARG A 308 -3.43 14.93 5.95
N CYS A 309 -2.64 14.32 5.07
CA CYS A 309 -2.26 12.91 5.16
C CYS A 309 -1.42 12.56 6.42
N TYR A 310 -0.77 13.56 7.03
CA TYR A 310 0.06 13.37 8.22
C TYR A 310 -0.54 13.98 9.49
N GLN A 311 -1.66 14.71 9.35
CA GLN A 311 -2.41 15.22 10.49
C GLN A 311 -3.15 14.08 11.21
N GLY A 312 -3.28 14.17 12.53
CA GLY A 312 -3.95 13.17 13.35
C GLY A 312 -3.31 13.01 14.72
N SER A 313 -3.47 11.82 15.31
CA SER A 313 -3.05 11.53 16.70
C SER A 313 -1.64 10.98 16.85
N LEU A 314 -0.89 10.75 15.75
CA LEU A 314 0.48 10.27 15.85
C LEU A 314 1.39 11.35 16.47
N PRO A 315 2.24 10.99 17.45
CA PRO A 315 3.13 11.95 18.13
C PRO A 315 4.35 12.30 17.26
N VAL A 316 4.11 13.04 16.17
CA VAL A 316 5.13 13.55 15.25
C VAL A 316 5.16 15.09 15.31
N THR A 317 6.28 15.67 14.90
CA THR A 317 6.41 17.11 14.79
C THR A 317 5.96 17.59 13.40
N LEU A 318 4.85 18.30 13.33
CA LEU A 318 4.34 18.85 12.07
C LEU A 318 4.89 20.25 11.80
N VAL A 319 5.37 20.49 10.59
CA VAL A 319 5.91 21.78 10.16
C VAL A 319 5.31 22.23 8.83
N LYS A 320 5.12 23.53 8.67
CA LYS A 320 4.79 24.09 7.35
C LYS A 320 5.96 23.91 6.41
N ASN A 321 5.66 23.80 5.08
CA ASN A 321 6.69 23.62 4.06
C ASN A 321 7.47 24.91 3.77
N ARG A 322 8.00 25.55 4.81
CA ARG A 322 8.89 26.73 4.72
C ARG A 322 10.26 26.37 5.26
N TYR A 323 11.29 26.82 4.59
CA TYR A 323 12.68 26.58 4.97
C TYR A 323 12.94 26.77 6.47
N ARG A 324 12.56 27.94 7.04
CA ARG A 324 12.79 28.26 8.45
C ARG A 324 12.08 27.33 9.43
N ASP A 325 10.92 26.79 9.04
CA ASP A 325 10.13 25.91 9.93
C ASP A 325 10.82 24.53 10.00
N TRP A 326 11.32 24.01 8.88
CA TRP A 326 12.13 22.80 8.85
C TRP A 326 13.43 22.96 9.63
N ILE A 327 14.22 24.01 9.38
CA ILE A 327 15.48 24.29 10.09
C ILE A 327 15.23 24.42 11.59
N GLY A 328 14.22 25.19 12.01
CA GLY A 328 13.89 25.38 13.42
C GLY A 328 13.55 24.08 14.12
N ALA A 329 12.66 23.26 13.53
CA ALA A 329 12.27 21.98 14.10
C ALA A 329 13.44 20.97 14.14
N ILE A 330 14.27 20.91 13.11
CA ILE A 330 15.44 20.03 13.11
C ILE A 330 16.40 20.45 14.23
N ARG A 331 16.76 21.74 14.33
CA ARG A 331 17.68 22.23 15.37
C ARG A 331 17.12 22.01 16.77
N GLU A 332 15.80 22.16 16.98
CA GLU A 332 15.14 21.84 18.26
C GLU A 332 15.35 20.37 18.65
N HIS A 333 15.17 19.41 17.71
CA HIS A 333 15.39 18.00 17.98
C HIS A 333 16.88 17.67 18.19
N LEU A 334 17.78 18.36 17.50
CA LEU A 334 19.22 18.17 17.65
C LEU A 334 19.77 18.75 18.95
N ALA A 335 19.12 19.78 19.51
CA ALA A 335 19.51 20.38 20.77
C ALA A 335 19.31 19.42 21.98
N ASP A 336 18.38 18.48 21.87
CA ASP A 336 18.12 17.46 22.89
C ASP A 336 17.74 16.12 22.21
N LEU A 337 18.77 15.32 21.91
CA LEU A 337 18.61 14.02 21.28
C LEU A 337 17.87 13.01 22.16
N ASP A 338 17.94 13.13 23.47
CA ASP A 338 17.26 12.20 24.38
C ASP A 338 15.76 12.49 24.39
N ALA A 339 15.35 13.77 24.43
CA ALA A 339 13.96 14.15 24.24
C ALA A 339 13.44 13.74 22.84
N ALA A 340 14.27 13.88 21.80
CA ALA A 340 13.91 13.40 20.46
C ALA A 340 13.70 11.88 20.44
N ARG A 341 14.59 11.10 21.03
CA ARG A 341 14.45 9.63 21.16
C ARG A 341 13.19 9.24 21.92
N ALA A 342 12.86 9.96 22.99
CA ALA A 342 11.62 9.73 23.74
C ALA A 342 10.38 9.93 22.87
N LYS A 343 10.34 10.95 21.98
CA LYS A 343 9.27 11.12 20.98
C LYS A 343 9.19 9.94 20.01
N GLY A 344 10.33 9.44 19.52
CA GLY A 344 10.38 8.25 18.66
C GLY A 344 9.87 6.99 19.36
N ALA A 345 10.23 6.79 20.61
CA ALA A 345 9.73 5.69 21.44
C ALA A 345 8.21 5.79 21.64
N ALA A 346 7.69 6.97 21.95
CA ALA A 346 6.25 7.20 22.07
C ALA A 346 5.51 6.91 20.76
N LEU A 347 6.04 7.31 19.62
CA LEU A 347 5.49 7.00 18.30
C LEU A 347 5.48 5.47 18.06
N ARG A 348 6.57 4.77 18.41
CA ARG A 348 6.64 3.31 18.29
C ARG A 348 5.56 2.59 19.10
N GLU A 349 5.32 3.03 20.32
CA GLU A 349 4.27 2.45 21.17
C GLU A 349 2.87 2.65 20.59
N VAL A 350 2.56 3.84 20.08
CA VAL A 350 1.29 4.12 19.39
C VAL A 350 1.14 3.25 18.14
N VAL A 351 2.20 3.15 17.32
CA VAL A 351 2.16 2.34 16.10
C VAL A 351 1.94 0.87 16.42
N ARG A 352 2.64 0.32 17.41
CA ARG A 352 2.49 -1.08 17.83
C ARG A 352 1.11 -1.38 18.38
N ARG A 353 0.54 -0.47 19.16
CA ARG A 353 -0.77 -0.66 19.77
C ARG A 353 -1.92 -0.53 18.76
N ASP A 354 -1.87 0.48 17.88
CA ASP A 354 -3.04 0.93 17.12
C ASP A 354 -2.94 0.65 15.62
N TRP A 355 -1.75 0.39 15.06
CA TRP A 355 -1.54 0.39 13.60
C TRP A 355 -1.02 -0.94 13.03
N MET A 356 -0.98 -1.99 13.81
CA MET A 356 -0.66 -3.33 13.28
C MET A 356 -1.86 -3.95 12.57
N LEU A 357 -1.60 -4.75 11.55
CA LEU A 357 -2.59 -5.51 10.80
C LEU A 357 -3.01 -6.76 11.58
N SER A 358 -3.68 -6.53 12.70
CA SER A 358 -4.13 -7.56 13.64
C SER A 358 -5.29 -7.04 14.49
N GLY A 359 -5.94 -7.91 15.26
CA GLY A 359 -7.03 -7.53 16.16
C GLY A 359 -8.14 -6.78 15.45
N SER A 360 -8.65 -5.70 16.06
CA SER A 360 -9.74 -4.87 15.51
C SER A 360 -9.43 -4.21 14.16
N ASN A 361 -8.15 -3.98 13.84
CA ASN A 361 -7.75 -3.48 12.54
C ASN A 361 -8.05 -4.52 11.43
N LEU A 362 -7.93 -5.80 11.75
CA LEU A 362 -8.27 -6.87 10.82
C LEU A 362 -9.78 -6.99 10.61
N ASP A 363 -10.60 -6.70 11.63
CA ASP A 363 -12.05 -6.64 11.49
C ASP A 363 -12.48 -5.54 10.51
N THR A 364 -11.77 -4.41 10.48
CA THR A 364 -12.00 -3.35 9.48
C THR A 364 -11.76 -3.86 8.06
N TRP A 365 -10.67 -4.60 7.83
CA TRP A 365 -10.38 -5.22 6.55
C TRP A 365 -11.41 -6.29 6.18
N ARG A 366 -11.81 -7.12 7.15
CA ARG A 366 -12.88 -8.09 6.96
C ARG A 366 -14.18 -7.41 6.50
N ALA A 367 -14.61 -6.38 7.21
CA ALA A 367 -15.81 -5.63 6.86
C ALA A 367 -15.69 -4.93 5.49
N ALA A 368 -14.48 -4.45 5.12
CA ALA A 368 -14.27 -3.80 3.83
C ALA A 368 -14.34 -4.79 2.65
N TRP A 369 -13.87 -6.01 2.82
CA TRP A 369 -13.69 -6.95 1.72
C TRP A 369 -14.74 -8.06 1.64
N LEU A 370 -15.19 -8.58 2.78
CA LEU A 370 -16.09 -9.73 2.78
C LEU A 370 -17.56 -9.29 2.73
N PRO A 371 -18.48 -10.19 2.33
CA PRO A 371 -19.91 -9.94 2.43
C PRO A 371 -20.32 -9.66 3.88
N ASP A 372 -21.36 -8.84 4.03
CA ASP A 372 -21.94 -8.50 5.35
C ASP A 372 -22.66 -9.69 5.97
#